data_311264fd3e11e4d53c021f33183c0192
#
_entry.id   311264fd3e11e4d53c021f33183c0192
#
_cell.length_a   1.000
_cell.length_b   1.000
_cell.length_c   1.000
_cell.angle_alpha   90.00
_cell.angle_beta   90.00
_cell.angle_gamma   90.00
#
_symmetry.space_group_name_H-M   'P 1'
#
loop_
_entity.id
_entity.type
_entity.pdbx_description
1 polymer ?
#
loop_
_entity_poly.entity_id
_entity_poly.type
_entity_poly.pdbx_seq_one_letter_code
_entity_poly.pdbx_strand_id
1 'polypeptide(L)'
;MSEEESSGPLNYEIASPAPKVELLRYFEKPFDFSISAARTCYSPRVINTAEITEDQKKRIGGGCFEGGHHTVFQHATFSFGLENISRQFVWSFLHSHPFYNSEQSSQRYVRLNEIKATTPPIEGAENLKLYKKAITRSWETYNQLSEILLGDVIKIHEEIFNRKVTDDKEKKKLSKKAIEIARYVTPLAAHTSMVHTLSGLTLYRLHKVINTLPTQWEQRIVIGEMINAVKKADPDFFMFVQDPVPLEETPEYKFFQSQLQKTPPNPDKFNQEFDSQLGKYRSKLVSYLEDGPALMADAVRATMGLTKGQMNDDDAIDSVLNPAKNIYLTETLNVSSVSPLMRAMNHPYFVFKKKLSHACDSQNQRHRMTTASRPVMIFLDTKTPDYITPYQITRNKEAHKVYDNYMKEIWEYKNELLERGVPVEHAQYVLPNAVALRLVESSNYSNLYHKWRLRSCLDAQREIWELTVEEMDQVREKFPQLMKYNGPDCVVRIKADVRPFCTQGNLWCGQPVWAWKELKFEKRAN
;
A
#
# COMPACT_ATOMS: atom_id res chain seq x y z
N MET A 1 19.18 27.24 31.96
CA MET A 1 19.42 28.17 30.86
C MET A 1 18.51 27.74 29.73
N SER A 2 17.46 28.51 29.54
CA SER A 2 16.43 28.33 28.53
C SER A 2 16.93 28.96 27.23
N GLU A 3 17.21 28.15 26.22
CA GLU A 3 17.36 28.67 24.86
C GLU A 3 15.96 28.72 24.23
N GLU A 4 15.38 29.89 24.19
CA GLU A 4 14.30 30.25 23.28
C GLU A 4 14.87 30.25 21.86
N GLU A 5 14.58 29.18 21.09
CA GLU A 5 14.82 29.21 19.65
C GLU A 5 13.85 30.20 19.00
N SER A 6 14.36 31.38 18.65
CA SER A 6 13.68 32.37 17.84
C SER A 6 13.31 31.79 16.48
N SER A 7 12.03 31.78 16.15
CA SER A 7 11.49 31.47 14.84
C SER A 7 11.82 32.55 13.81
N GLY A 8 13.04 32.55 13.30
CA GLY A 8 13.39 33.22 12.05
C GLY A 8 12.83 32.47 10.85
N PRO A 9 12.73 33.07 9.65
CA PRO A 9 12.27 32.40 8.46
C PRO A 9 13.18 31.18 8.20
N LEU A 10 12.62 29.98 8.29
CA LEU A 10 13.33 28.74 8.04
C LEU A 10 13.77 28.72 6.57
N ASN A 11 15.05 28.95 6.34
CA ASN A 11 15.64 28.83 5.00
C ASN A 11 15.81 27.33 4.71
N TYR A 12 14.74 26.71 4.21
CA TYR A 12 14.74 25.30 3.87
C TYR A 12 15.53 25.06 2.58
N GLU A 13 16.75 24.55 2.71
CA GLU A 13 17.45 23.97 1.57
C GLU A 13 16.83 22.61 1.24
N ILE A 14 16.36 22.45 -0.01
CA ILE A 14 15.80 21.17 -0.48
C ILE A 14 16.95 20.24 -0.84
N ALA A 15 17.15 19.20 -0.03
CA ALA A 15 18.06 18.12 -0.37
C ALA A 15 17.37 17.15 -1.35
N SER A 16 17.96 17.00 -2.54
CA SER A 16 17.48 16.07 -3.58
C SER A 16 18.60 15.10 -4.02
N PRO A 17 19.13 14.25 -3.11
CA PRO A 17 20.09 13.25 -3.49
C PRO A 17 19.46 12.23 -4.44
N ALA A 18 20.28 11.70 -5.37
CA ALA A 18 19.85 10.65 -6.29
C ALA A 18 19.41 9.39 -5.53
N PRO A 19 18.51 8.58 -6.09
CA PRO A 19 18.18 7.26 -5.56
C PRO A 19 19.44 6.43 -5.32
N LYS A 20 19.53 5.79 -4.15
CA LYS A 20 20.60 4.86 -3.81
C LYS A 20 20.03 3.46 -3.72
N VAL A 21 20.63 2.54 -4.48
CA VAL A 21 20.27 1.13 -4.50
C VAL A 21 21.47 0.31 -4.05
N GLU A 22 21.28 -0.51 -3.03
CA GLU A 22 22.29 -1.41 -2.49
C GLU A 22 21.75 -2.83 -2.45
N LEU A 23 22.47 -3.80 -3.03
CA LEU A 23 22.15 -5.23 -2.91
C LEU A 23 22.66 -5.74 -1.55
N LEU A 24 21.75 -5.86 -0.59
CA LEU A 24 22.08 -6.20 0.79
C LEU A 24 22.36 -7.69 0.99
N ARG A 25 21.55 -8.55 0.38
CA ARG A 25 21.64 -10.01 0.54
C ARG A 25 21.15 -10.72 -0.72
N TYR A 26 21.79 -11.82 -1.04
CA TYR A 26 21.42 -12.76 -2.10
C TYR A 26 22.10 -14.10 -1.84
N PHE A 27 21.65 -15.16 -2.52
CA PHE A 27 22.34 -16.46 -2.50
C PHE A 27 23.63 -16.40 -3.33
N GLU A 28 24.66 -17.08 -2.91
CA GLU A 28 25.85 -17.26 -3.72
C GLU A 28 25.49 -17.96 -5.04
N LYS A 29 25.95 -17.41 -6.19
CA LYS A 29 25.67 -17.91 -7.53
C LYS A 29 24.16 -18.19 -7.77
N PRO A 30 23.30 -17.16 -7.73
CA PRO A 30 21.86 -17.32 -7.81
C PRO A 30 21.38 -17.96 -9.13
N PHE A 31 22.11 -17.76 -10.24
CA PHE A 31 21.80 -18.43 -11.50
C PHE A 31 22.09 -19.93 -11.42
N ASP A 32 23.28 -20.33 -10.98
CA ASP A 32 23.65 -21.74 -10.80
C ASP A 32 22.67 -22.45 -9.86
N PHE A 33 22.22 -21.77 -8.80
CA PHE A 33 21.23 -22.30 -7.88
C PHE A 33 19.89 -22.55 -8.57
N SER A 34 19.43 -21.64 -9.42
CA SER A 34 18.21 -21.81 -10.23
C SER A 34 18.34 -23.01 -11.18
N ILE A 35 19.51 -23.19 -11.81
CA ILE A 35 19.76 -24.33 -12.71
C ILE A 35 19.85 -25.66 -11.94
N SER A 36 20.44 -25.67 -10.75
CA SER A 36 20.47 -26.86 -9.90
C SER A 36 19.08 -27.30 -9.48
N ALA A 37 18.19 -26.34 -9.16
CA ALA A 37 16.78 -26.60 -8.87
C ALA A 37 16.06 -27.20 -10.11
N ALA A 38 16.28 -26.65 -11.30
CA ALA A 38 15.72 -27.20 -12.55
C ALA A 38 16.18 -28.64 -12.79
N ARG A 39 17.47 -28.95 -12.60
CA ARG A 39 18.02 -30.31 -12.75
C ARG A 39 17.47 -31.30 -11.72
N THR A 40 17.17 -30.82 -10.52
CA THR A 40 16.60 -31.66 -9.46
C THR A 40 15.27 -32.28 -9.87
N CYS A 41 14.48 -31.65 -10.75
CA CYS A 41 13.24 -32.23 -11.30
C CYS A 41 13.45 -33.53 -12.10
N TYR A 42 14.65 -33.76 -12.60
CA TYR A 42 15.01 -34.92 -13.43
C TYR A 42 16.05 -35.83 -12.75
N SER A 43 16.13 -35.77 -11.43
CA SER A 43 17.10 -36.52 -10.63
C SER A 43 16.44 -37.20 -9.44
N PRO A 44 16.88 -38.40 -9.05
CA PRO A 44 16.41 -39.09 -7.84
C PRO A 44 16.95 -38.41 -6.54
N ARG A 45 17.84 -37.45 -6.66
CA ARG A 45 18.42 -36.68 -5.53
C ARG A 45 18.45 -35.17 -5.82
N VAL A 46 18.60 -34.38 -4.77
CA VAL A 46 18.85 -32.94 -4.90
C VAL A 46 20.22 -32.73 -5.54
N ILE A 47 20.27 -31.89 -6.56
CA ILE A 47 21.50 -31.50 -7.27
C ILE A 47 22.12 -30.30 -6.55
N ASN A 48 23.41 -30.40 -6.24
CA ASN A 48 24.14 -29.30 -5.62
C ASN A 48 24.54 -28.24 -6.66
N THR A 49 24.54 -26.98 -6.26
CA THR A 49 24.95 -25.85 -7.12
C THR A 49 26.36 -26.03 -7.68
N ALA A 50 27.28 -26.59 -6.90
CA ALA A 50 28.67 -26.87 -7.33
C ALA A 50 28.77 -27.91 -8.47
N GLU A 51 27.73 -28.67 -8.76
CA GLU A 51 27.67 -29.65 -9.86
C GLU A 51 27.22 -29.05 -11.20
N ILE A 52 26.92 -27.75 -11.24
CA ILE A 52 26.44 -27.06 -12.44
C ILE A 52 27.65 -26.64 -13.29
N THR A 53 27.66 -27.14 -14.54
CA THR A 53 28.69 -26.76 -15.53
C THR A 53 28.22 -25.61 -16.42
N GLU A 54 29.16 -24.92 -17.08
CA GLU A 54 28.84 -23.83 -18.01
C GLU A 54 27.90 -24.27 -19.17
N ASP A 55 28.11 -25.50 -19.69
CA ASP A 55 27.24 -26.07 -20.71
C ASP A 55 25.81 -26.27 -20.18
N GLN A 56 25.68 -26.73 -18.96
CA GLN A 56 24.37 -26.91 -18.32
C GLN A 56 23.67 -25.59 -18.06
N LYS A 57 24.39 -24.53 -17.66
CA LYS A 57 23.83 -23.17 -17.52
C LYS A 57 23.18 -22.74 -18.84
N LYS A 58 23.92 -22.82 -19.93
CA LYS A 58 23.45 -22.39 -21.25
C LYS A 58 22.27 -23.25 -21.74
N ARG A 59 22.42 -24.55 -21.73
CA ARG A 59 21.42 -25.48 -22.28
C ARG A 59 20.14 -25.51 -21.44
N ILE A 60 20.25 -25.65 -20.11
CA ILE A 60 19.09 -25.78 -19.22
C ILE A 60 18.48 -24.38 -18.98
N GLY A 61 19.31 -23.35 -18.74
CA GLY A 61 18.86 -22.00 -18.55
C GLY A 61 18.11 -21.47 -19.76
N GLY A 62 18.68 -21.62 -20.97
CA GLY A 62 18.03 -21.27 -22.23
C GLY A 62 16.70 -22.03 -22.42
N GLY A 63 16.72 -23.35 -22.26
CA GLY A 63 15.50 -24.17 -22.40
C GLY A 63 14.42 -23.82 -21.38
N CYS A 64 14.76 -23.52 -20.12
CA CYS A 64 13.81 -23.07 -19.12
C CYS A 64 13.23 -21.69 -19.48
N PHE A 65 14.07 -20.80 -20.00
CA PHE A 65 13.65 -19.44 -20.35
C PHE A 65 12.74 -19.44 -21.60
N GLU A 66 13.17 -20.06 -22.67
CA GLU A 66 12.44 -20.16 -23.94
C GLU A 66 11.16 -21.00 -23.82
N GLY A 67 11.22 -22.09 -23.06
CA GLY A 67 10.09 -23.01 -22.83
C GLY A 67 9.06 -22.49 -21.82
N GLY A 68 9.26 -21.31 -21.22
CA GLY A 68 8.33 -20.75 -20.23
C GLY A 68 8.40 -21.41 -18.84
N HIS A 69 9.41 -22.24 -18.57
CA HIS A 69 9.60 -22.91 -17.27
C HIS A 69 10.27 -21.99 -16.25
N HIS A 70 9.73 -20.79 -16.10
CA HIS A 70 10.36 -19.68 -15.36
C HIS A 70 10.35 -19.83 -13.84
N THR A 71 9.56 -20.77 -13.28
CA THR A 71 9.45 -20.96 -11.82
C THR A 71 10.79 -21.28 -11.16
N VAL A 72 11.73 -21.88 -11.88
CA VAL A 72 13.08 -22.16 -11.38
C VAL A 72 13.84 -20.91 -10.94
N PHE A 73 13.58 -19.76 -11.59
CA PHE A 73 14.21 -18.47 -11.25
C PHE A 73 13.59 -17.81 -10.00
N GLN A 74 12.54 -18.37 -9.42
CA GLN A 74 12.00 -17.94 -8.13
C GLN A 74 12.89 -18.37 -6.95
N HIS A 75 13.72 -19.40 -7.14
CA HIS A 75 14.65 -19.83 -6.11
C HIS A 75 15.72 -18.79 -5.82
N ALA A 76 16.15 -18.00 -6.82
CA ALA A 76 16.98 -16.85 -6.61
C ALA A 76 16.21 -15.74 -5.91
N THR A 77 16.73 -15.23 -4.78
CA THR A 77 16.12 -14.17 -3.99
C THR A 77 17.13 -13.08 -3.72
N PHE A 78 16.69 -11.82 -3.88
CA PHE A 78 17.50 -10.62 -3.74
C PHE A 78 16.84 -9.66 -2.75
N SER A 79 17.61 -9.15 -1.80
CA SER A 79 17.18 -8.13 -0.84
C SER A 79 17.96 -6.84 -1.08
N PHE A 80 17.23 -5.75 -1.31
CA PHE A 80 17.79 -4.44 -1.61
C PHE A 80 17.50 -3.44 -0.49
N GLY A 81 18.47 -2.55 -0.22
CA GLY A 81 18.26 -1.29 0.45
C GLY A 81 18.02 -0.21 -0.60
N LEU A 82 16.88 0.46 -0.51
CA LEU A 82 16.50 1.56 -1.40
C LEU A 82 16.35 2.83 -0.56
N GLU A 83 17.11 3.88 -0.90
CA GLU A 83 17.10 5.16 -0.21
C GLU A 83 16.90 6.31 -1.20
N ASN A 84 16.45 7.46 -0.71
CA ASN A 84 16.21 8.66 -1.52
C ASN A 84 15.21 8.44 -2.67
N ILE A 85 14.24 7.60 -2.45
CA ILE A 85 13.17 7.29 -3.42
C ILE A 85 11.89 8.03 -3.03
N SER A 86 11.13 8.51 -4.02
CA SER A 86 9.90 9.26 -3.78
C SER A 86 8.76 8.37 -3.26
N ARG A 87 7.77 9.01 -2.62
CA ARG A 87 6.51 8.33 -2.26
C ARG A 87 5.74 7.90 -3.50
N GLN A 88 5.82 8.68 -4.57
CA GLN A 88 5.21 8.33 -5.85
C GLN A 88 5.81 7.03 -6.42
N PHE A 89 7.14 6.92 -6.44
CA PHE A 89 7.80 5.69 -6.86
C PHE A 89 7.38 4.50 -6.00
N VAL A 90 7.46 4.64 -4.68
CA VAL A 90 7.11 3.54 -3.76
C VAL A 90 5.68 3.08 -3.97
N TRP A 91 4.73 4.03 -4.10
CA TRP A 91 3.33 3.69 -4.32
C TRP A 91 3.14 2.91 -5.61
N SER A 92 3.67 3.38 -6.74
CA SER A 92 3.54 2.70 -8.03
C SER A 92 4.26 1.35 -8.04
N PHE A 93 5.47 1.29 -7.50
CA PHE A 93 6.29 0.09 -7.46
C PHE A 93 5.69 -1.04 -6.61
N LEU A 94 5.21 -0.73 -5.41
CA LEU A 94 4.61 -1.73 -4.52
C LEU A 94 3.20 -2.16 -4.95
N HIS A 95 2.54 -1.42 -5.85
CA HIS A 95 1.25 -1.80 -6.41
C HIS A 95 1.35 -2.52 -7.76
N SER A 96 2.55 -2.61 -8.34
CA SER A 96 2.74 -3.27 -9.64
C SER A 96 2.57 -4.79 -9.57
N HIS A 97 2.84 -5.41 -8.42
CA HIS A 97 2.71 -6.86 -8.21
C HIS A 97 2.69 -7.21 -6.71
N PRO A 98 2.19 -8.42 -6.32
CA PRO A 98 2.16 -8.85 -4.93
C PRO A 98 3.43 -9.62 -4.47
N PHE A 99 4.38 -9.91 -5.36
CA PHE A 99 5.47 -10.87 -5.16
C PHE A 99 6.71 -10.24 -4.54
N TYR A 100 6.56 -9.62 -3.37
CA TYR A 100 7.68 -8.98 -2.65
C TYR A 100 7.49 -9.05 -1.14
N ASN A 101 8.56 -8.81 -0.38
CA ASN A 101 8.52 -8.37 1.00
C ASN A 101 9.16 -6.99 1.10
N SER A 102 8.56 -6.08 1.85
CA SER A 102 9.06 -4.72 1.94
C SER A 102 8.72 -4.08 3.28
N GLU A 103 9.72 -3.41 3.87
CA GLU A 103 9.55 -2.57 5.05
C GLU A 103 10.09 -1.17 4.73
N GLN A 104 9.25 -0.15 4.88
CA GLN A 104 9.57 1.23 4.53
C GLN A 104 9.45 2.18 5.73
N SER A 105 10.20 3.27 5.71
CA SER A 105 10.06 4.36 6.68
C SER A 105 8.64 4.92 6.68
N SER A 106 8.04 4.98 7.87
CA SER A 106 6.64 5.34 8.03
C SER A 106 6.48 6.81 8.37
N GLN A 107 5.76 7.57 7.56
CA GLN A 107 5.35 8.95 7.86
C GLN A 107 4.32 9.05 9.00
N ARG A 108 3.83 7.94 9.54
CA ARG A 108 2.98 7.92 10.74
C ARG A 108 3.78 8.04 12.04
N TYR A 109 5.05 7.66 12.01
CA TYR A 109 5.88 7.55 13.21
C TYR A 109 7.13 8.41 13.16
N VAL A 110 7.59 8.78 11.96
CA VAL A 110 8.80 9.57 11.73
C VAL A 110 8.38 10.95 11.24
N ARG A 111 8.73 12.00 12.02
CA ARG A 111 8.50 13.39 11.63
C ARG A 111 9.46 13.78 10.50
N LEU A 112 8.97 14.54 9.55
CA LEU A 112 9.76 15.07 8.44
C LEU A 112 10.40 16.41 8.87
N ASN A 113 11.59 16.35 9.48
CA ASN A 113 12.28 17.53 9.99
C ASN A 113 13.05 18.30 8.91
N GLU A 114 13.46 17.60 7.84
CA GLU A 114 14.22 18.17 6.72
C GLU A 114 13.45 18.00 5.41
N ILE A 115 13.62 18.93 4.49
CA ILE A 115 13.06 18.80 3.15
C ILE A 115 13.96 17.88 2.32
N LYS A 116 13.60 16.61 2.27
CA LYS A 116 14.20 15.62 1.37
C LYS A 116 13.14 15.22 0.35
N ALA A 117 13.36 15.61 -0.91
CA ALA A 117 12.39 15.39 -1.98
C ALA A 117 13.08 15.13 -3.31
N THR A 118 12.52 14.22 -4.09
CA THR A 118 12.93 13.95 -5.47
C THR A 118 12.68 15.19 -6.33
N THR A 119 13.68 15.62 -7.07
CA THR A 119 13.55 16.64 -8.11
C THR A 119 13.66 15.93 -9.46
N PRO A 120 12.54 15.74 -10.19
CA PRO A 120 12.60 15.15 -11.52
C PRO A 120 13.32 16.09 -12.51
N PRO A 121 13.71 15.62 -13.71
CA PRO A 121 14.40 16.44 -14.70
C PRO A 121 13.46 17.53 -15.24
N ILE A 122 13.47 18.68 -14.60
CA ILE A 122 12.67 19.86 -14.98
C ILE A 122 13.58 20.85 -15.73
N GLU A 123 13.24 21.12 -16.97
CA GLU A 123 13.94 22.08 -17.80
C GLU A 123 13.60 23.52 -17.43
N GLY A 124 14.61 24.40 -17.44
CA GLY A 124 14.46 25.83 -17.16
C GLY A 124 14.55 26.20 -15.68
N ALA A 125 15.38 27.20 -15.38
CA ALA A 125 15.64 27.66 -13.99
C ALA A 125 14.38 28.14 -13.29
N GLU A 126 13.49 28.85 -14.00
CA GLU A 126 12.22 29.35 -13.43
C GLU A 126 11.22 28.23 -13.14
N ASN A 127 11.18 27.16 -13.95
CA ASN A 127 10.36 25.99 -13.67
C ASN A 127 10.89 25.24 -12.44
N LEU A 128 12.20 25.09 -12.35
CA LEU A 128 12.81 24.47 -11.16
C LEU A 128 12.57 25.30 -9.89
N LYS A 129 12.63 26.61 -9.99
CA LYS A 129 12.32 27.52 -8.87
C LYS A 129 10.86 27.38 -8.42
N LEU A 130 9.92 27.32 -9.38
CA LEU A 130 8.50 27.12 -9.09
C LEU A 130 8.26 25.76 -8.42
N TYR A 131 8.87 24.70 -8.95
CA TYR A 131 8.83 23.37 -8.35
C TYR A 131 9.32 23.37 -6.89
N LYS A 132 10.50 23.95 -6.65
CA LYS A 132 11.08 24.06 -5.31
C LYS A 132 10.18 24.86 -4.37
N LYS A 133 9.56 25.95 -4.85
CA LYS A 133 8.58 26.74 -4.08
C LYS A 133 7.40 25.88 -3.64
N ALA A 134 6.84 25.07 -4.53
CA ALA A 134 5.75 24.16 -4.23
C ALA A 134 6.15 23.11 -3.15
N ILE A 135 7.35 22.54 -3.26
CA ILE A 135 7.88 21.60 -2.26
C ILE A 135 8.04 22.28 -0.89
N THR A 136 8.68 23.45 -0.83
CA THR A 136 8.86 24.20 0.43
C THR A 136 7.50 24.52 1.07
N ARG A 137 6.54 24.97 0.29
CA ARG A 137 5.18 25.28 0.76
C ARG A 137 4.49 24.08 1.39
N SER A 138 4.72 22.89 0.86
CA SER A 138 4.20 21.64 1.43
C SER A 138 4.76 21.36 2.83
N TRP A 139 6.05 21.59 3.05
CA TRP A 139 6.69 21.40 4.37
C TRP A 139 6.25 22.46 5.39
N GLU A 140 6.13 23.72 4.98
CA GLU A 140 5.60 24.78 5.84
C GLU A 140 4.19 24.42 6.33
N THR A 141 3.33 24.00 5.39
CA THR A 141 1.96 23.60 5.73
C THR A 141 1.92 22.35 6.61
N TYR A 142 2.80 21.38 6.36
CA TYR A 142 2.93 20.19 7.20
C TYR A 142 3.30 20.54 8.64
N ASN A 143 4.25 21.43 8.84
CA ASN A 143 4.66 21.87 10.17
C ASN A 143 3.53 22.64 10.86
N GLN A 144 2.92 23.61 10.17
CA GLN A 144 1.80 24.38 10.69
C GLN A 144 0.62 23.50 11.11
N LEU A 145 0.21 22.56 10.26
CA LEU A 145 -0.87 21.61 10.58
C LEU A 145 -0.49 20.67 11.72
N SER A 146 0.78 20.24 11.80
CA SER A 146 1.23 19.36 12.88
C SER A 146 1.10 20.04 14.26
N GLU A 147 1.33 21.35 14.34
CA GLU A 147 1.18 22.14 15.57
C GLU A 147 -0.29 22.35 15.94
N ILE A 148 -1.12 22.82 15.00
CA ILE A 148 -2.56 23.03 15.21
C ILE A 148 -3.22 21.72 15.65
N LEU A 149 -2.97 20.64 14.93
CA LEU A 149 -3.60 19.34 15.19
C LEU A 149 -3.11 18.68 16.49
N LEU A 150 -1.91 18.99 16.97
CA LEU A 150 -1.43 18.45 18.26
C LEU A 150 -2.32 18.93 19.41
N GLY A 151 -2.73 20.20 19.41
CA GLY A 151 -3.66 20.73 20.40
C GLY A 151 -5.00 19.98 20.41
N ASP A 152 -5.55 19.75 19.22
CA ASP A 152 -6.82 19.00 19.07
C ASP A 152 -6.69 17.54 19.52
N VAL A 153 -5.62 16.87 19.12
CA VAL A 153 -5.38 15.46 19.49
C VAL A 153 -5.26 15.32 21.02
N ILE A 154 -4.56 16.25 21.67
CA ILE A 154 -4.45 16.27 23.15
C ILE A 154 -5.84 16.48 23.76
N LYS A 155 -6.59 17.49 23.31
CA LYS A 155 -7.93 17.78 23.82
C LYS A 155 -8.88 16.57 23.69
N ILE A 156 -8.94 15.96 22.53
CA ILE A 156 -9.77 14.77 22.28
C ILE A 156 -9.33 13.61 23.18
N HIS A 157 -8.02 13.43 23.35
CA HIS A 157 -7.49 12.39 24.23
C HIS A 157 -7.90 12.62 25.69
N GLU A 158 -7.79 13.85 26.19
CA GLU A 158 -8.22 14.24 27.54
C GLU A 158 -9.72 14.00 27.76
N GLU A 159 -10.55 14.33 26.76
CA GLU A 159 -11.99 14.07 26.77
C GLU A 159 -12.33 12.58 26.83
N ILE A 160 -11.66 11.75 26.02
CA ILE A 160 -11.90 10.29 25.98
C ILE A 160 -11.51 9.62 27.29
N PHE A 161 -10.37 10.00 27.86
CA PHE A 161 -9.80 9.35 29.07
C PHE A 161 -10.12 10.10 30.36
N ASN A 162 -10.84 11.22 30.29
CA ASN A 162 -11.22 12.08 31.41
C ASN A 162 -10.02 12.41 32.34
N ARG A 163 -8.87 12.73 31.74
CA ARG A 163 -7.63 13.11 32.46
C ARG A 163 -6.77 14.03 31.63
N LYS A 164 -6.01 14.92 32.32
CA LYS A 164 -5.07 15.82 31.66
C LYS A 164 -3.80 15.10 31.21
N VAL A 165 -3.29 15.51 30.06
CA VAL A 165 -2.01 15.07 29.52
C VAL A 165 -0.89 15.94 30.10
N THR A 166 -0.16 15.43 31.06
CA THR A 166 0.95 16.13 31.75
C THR A 166 2.31 15.53 31.45
N ASP A 167 2.36 14.27 31.02
CA ASP A 167 3.60 13.53 30.76
C ASP A 167 4.12 13.80 29.33
N ASP A 168 5.40 14.12 29.20
CA ASP A 168 6.05 14.40 27.92
C ASP A 168 6.13 13.16 27.01
N LYS A 169 6.24 11.97 27.57
CA LYS A 169 6.19 10.72 26.78
C LYS A 169 4.82 10.54 26.13
N GLU A 170 3.75 10.88 26.85
CA GLU A 170 2.41 10.84 26.31
C GLU A 170 2.20 11.90 25.24
N LYS A 171 2.65 13.16 25.49
CA LYS A 171 2.63 14.21 24.44
C LYS A 171 3.37 13.77 23.18
N LYS A 172 4.56 13.14 23.33
CA LYS A 172 5.32 12.60 22.22
C LYS A 172 4.58 11.47 21.48
N LYS A 173 3.80 10.64 22.19
CA LYS A 173 2.93 9.63 21.56
C LYS A 173 1.79 10.30 20.78
N LEU A 174 1.17 11.34 21.34
CA LEU A 174 0.08 12.08 20.68
C LEU A 174 0.56 12.91 19.49
N SER A 175 1.79 13.44 19.53
CA SER A 175 2.37 14.14 18.38
C SER A 175 2.47 13.24 17.14
N LYS A 176 2.65 11.93 17.29
CA LYS A 176 2.62 10.98 16.17
C LYS A 176 1.24 10.90 15.50
N LYS A 177 0.17 11.11 16.26
CA LYS A 177 -1.19 11.18 15.70
C LYS A 177 -1.42 12.47 14.93
N ALA A 178 -0.90 13.60 15.41
CA ALA A 178 -0.96 14.86 14.70
C ALA A 178 -0.20 14.82 13.35
N ILE A 179 1.04 14.30 13.33
CA ILE A 179 1.80 14.16 12.07
C ILE A 179 1.18 13.12 11.12
N GLU A 180 0.49 12.10 11.63
CA GLU A 180 -0.24 11.14 10.79
C GLU A 180 -1.35 11.84 9.99
N ILE A 181 -1.99 12.86 10.56
CA ILE A 181 -3.00 13.66 9.88
C ILE A 181 -2.33 14.71 8.98
N ALA A 182 -1.34 15.45 9.51
CA ALA A 182 -0.64 16.50 8.78
C ALA A 182 0.06 15.97 7.50
N ARG A 183 0.51 14.72 7.46
CA ARG A 183 1.18 14.12 6.29
C ARG A 183 0.34 14.12 5.00
N TYR A 184 -0.94 14.43 5.08
CA TYR A 184 -1.79 14.56 3.89
C TYR A 184 -1.35 15.69 2.96
N VAL A 185 -0.68 16.71 3.49
CA VAL A 185 -0.13 17.80 2.68
C VAL A 185 1.30 17.57 2.21
N THR A 186 1.97 16.48 2.65
CA THR A 186 3.33 16.21 2.16
C THR A 186 3.30 15.79 0.70
N PRO A 187 4.24 16.27 -0.14
CA PRO A 187 4.22 16.02 -1.57
C PRO A 187 4.57 14.58 -1.91
N LEU A 188 4.11 14.10 -3.06
CA LEU A 188 4.47 12.79 -3.61
C LEU A 188 5.98 12.66 -3.86
N ALA A 189 6.66 13.78 -4.05
CA ALA A 189 8.12 13.88 -4.15
C ALA A 189 8.86 13.50 -2.86
N ALA A 190 8.20 13.53 -1.69
CA ALA A 190 8.86 13.32 -0.40
C ALA A 190 9.63 11.99 -0.36
N HIS A 191 10.90 12.05 0.05
CA HIS A 191 11.76 10.87 0.12
C HIS A 191 11.31 9.87 1.20
N THR A 192 11.63 8.63 0.92
CA THR A 192 11.56 7.51 1.86
C THR A 192 12.73 6.56 1.62
N SER A 193 12.85 5.58 2.52
CA SER A 193 13.76 4.44 2.38
C SER A 193 13.02 3.14 2.66
N MET A 194 13.45 2.04 2.07
CA MET A 194 12.90 0.73 2.35
C MET A 194 13.91 -0.40 2.13
N VAL A 195 13.71 -1.48 2.86
CA VAL A 195 14.26 -2.79 2.49
C VAL A 195 13.23 -3.49 1.61
N HIS A 196 13.68 -4.00 0.47
CA HIS A 196 12.81 -4.66 -0.52
C HIS A 196 13.39 -5.98 -0.96
N THR A 197 12.63 -7.07 -0.81
CA THR A 197 13.04 -8.42 -1.15
C THR A 197 12.10 -9.02 -2.19
N LEU A 198 12.66 -9.56 -3.26
CA LEU A 198 11.91 -10.21 -4.34
C LEU A 198 12.70 -11.37 -4.95
N SER A 199 12.00 -12.21 -5.71
CA SER A 199 12.63 -13.30 -6.48
C SER A 199 13.22 -12.79 -7.79
N GLY A 200 14.15 -13.56 -8.34
CA GLY A 200 14.75 -13.28 -9.64
C GLY A 200 13.72 -13.24 -10.77
N LEU A 201 12.76 -14.15 -10.76
CA LEU A 201 11.66 -14.12 -11.73
C LEU A 201 10.86 -12.81 -11.67
N THR A 202 10.62 -12.30 -10.47
CA THR A 202 9.94 -11.00 -10.31
C THR A 202 10.79 -9.88 -10.86
N LEU A 203 12.11 -9.91 -10.63
CA LEU A 203 13.03 -8.90 -11.18
C LEU A 203 13.07 -8.94 -12.71
N TYR A 204 13.04 -10.14 -13.34
CA TYR A 204 12.92 -10.28 -14.79
C TYR A 204 11.63 -9.65 -15.33
N ARG A 205 10.49 -9.87 -14.65
CA ARG A 205 9.21 -9.28 -15.03
C ARG A 205 9.22 -7.76 -14.93
N LEU A 206 9.76 -7.22 -13.84
CA LEU A 206 9.93 -5.78 -13.67
C LEU A 206 10.81 -5.17 -14.75
N HIS A 207 11.92 -5.83 -15.09
CA HIS A 207 12.77 -5.42 -16.21
C HIS A 207 11.99 -5.36 -17.52
N LYS A 208 11.22 -6.41 -17.84
CA LYS A 208 10.50 -6.50 -19.12
C LYS A 208 9.45 -5.40 -19.29
N VAL A 209 8.79 -4.97 -18.20
CA VAL A 209 7.70 -3.98 -18.22
C VAL A 209 8.11 -2.61 -17.67
N ILE A 210 9.38 -2.33 -17.53
CA ILE A 210 9.89 -1.12 -16.87
C ILE A 210 9.35 0.18 -17.51
N ASN A 211 9.03 0.15 -18.80
CA ASN A 211 8.53 1.30 -19.54
C ASN A 211 7.01 1.52 -19.40
N THR A 212 6.27 0.57 -18.82
CA THR A 212 4.80 0.64 -18.73
C THR A 212 4.29 1.08 -17.36
N LEU A 213 5.17 1.20 -16.40
CA LEU A 213 4.79 1.55 -15.03
C LEU A 213 4.45 3.05 -14.91
N PRO A 214 3.57 3.47 -13.94
CA PRO A 214 3.04 4.84 -13.87
C PRO A 214 4.06 5.96 -13.67
N THR A 215 5.27 5.64 -13.19
CA THR A 215 6.35 6.59 -12.93
C THR A 215 7.62 6.15 -13.65
N GLN A 216 7.61 6.28 -14.98
CA GLN A 216 8.65 5.72 -15.85
C GLN A 216 10.06 6.21 -15.53
N TRP A 217 10.21 7.53 -15.33
CA TRP A 217 11.53 8.12 -15.11
C TRP A 217 12.23 7.53 -13.88
N GLU A 218 11.60 7.61 -12.71
CA GLU A 218 12.21 7.15 -11.46
C GLU A 218 12.35 5.62 -11.42
N GLN A 219 11.40 4.90 -12.03
CA GLN A 219 11.46 3.44 -12.11
C GLN A 219 12.59 2.95 -12.98
N ARG A 220 12.84 3.60 -14.12
CA ARG A 220 14.00 3.27 -14.96
C ARG A 220 15.30 3.39 -14.19
N ILE A 221 15.44 4.42 -13.35
CA ILE A 221 16.61 4.60 -12.50
C ILE A 221 16.68 3.49 -11.44
N VAL A 222 15.65 3.36 -10.61
CA VAL A 222 15.72 2.48 -9.42
C VAL A 222 15.76 1.01 -9.83
N ILE A 223 14.87 0.55 -10.71
CA ILE A 223 14.85 -0.84 -11.18
C ILE A 223 16.10 -1.12 -12.02
N GLY A 224 16.55 -0.16 -12.83
CA GLY A 224 17.81 -0.27 -13.57
C GLY A 224 19.01 -0.50 -12.66
N GLU A 225 19.13 0.25 -11.57
CA GLU A 225 20.18 0.06 -10.57
C GLU A 225 20.05 -1.26 -9.80
N MET A 226 18.82 -1.74 -9.51
CA MET A 226 18.61 -3.07 -8.94
C MET A 226 19.14 -4.16 -9.88
N ILE A 227 18.86 -4.06 -11.18
CA ILE A 227 19.36 -5.00 -12.21
C ILE A 227 20.88 -4.93 -12.32
N ASN A 228 21.44 -3.73 -12.35
CA ASN A 228 22.89 -3.52 -12.40
C ASN A 228 23.60 -4.14 -11.19
N ALA A 229 23.00 -3.99 -10.00
CA ALA A 229 23.55 -4.60 -8.78
C ALA A 229 23.54 -6.13 -8.86
N VAL A 230 22.49 -6.74 -9.40
CA VAL A 230 22.45 -8.20 -9.60
C VAL A 230 23.42 -8.63 -10.70
N LYS A 231 23.53 -7.92 -11.84
CA LYS A 231 24.50 -8.23 -12.89
C LYS A 231 25.96 -8.16 -12.40
N LYS A 232 26.25 -7.28 -11.44
CA LYS A 232 27.58 -7.23 -10.81
C LYS A 232 27.82 -8.42 -9.87
N ALA A 233 26.81 -8.90 -9.19
CA ALA A 233 26.90 -10.02 -8.26
C ALA A 233 26.92 -11.38 -8.97
N ASP A 234 26.16 -11.52 -10.06
CA ASP A 234 26.07 -12.71 -10.91
C ASP A 234 25.82 -12.28 -12.37
N PRO A 235 26.89 -12.17 -13.18
CA PRO A 235 26.77 -11.77 -14.59
C PRO A 235 25.89 -12.70 -15.44
N ASP A 236 25.81 -13.98 -15.08
CA ASP A 236 25.06 -15.00 -15.81
C ASP A 236 23.55 -14.85 -15.59
N PHE A 237 23.12 -14.19 -14.49
CA PHE A 237 21.72 -14.15 -14.09
C PHE A 237 20.80 -13.53 -15.14
N PHE A 238 21.27 -12.56 -15.92
CA PHE A 238 20.53 -11.91 -17.00
C PHE A 238 20.87 -12.41 -18.41
N MET A 239 21.60 -13.52 -18.54
CA MET A 239 22.12 -14.03 -19.80
C MET A 239 21.04 -14.23 -20.88
N PHE A 240 19.83 -14.66 -20.50
CA PHE A 240 18.71 -14.95 -21.43
C PHE A 240 17.62 -13.89 -21.42
N VAL A 241 17.72 -12.89 -20.55
CA VAL A 241 16.67 -11.88 -20.42
C VAL A 241 16.82 -10.83 -21.52
N GLN A 242 15.81 -10.75 -22.38
CA GLN A 242 15.72 -9.76 -23.43
C GLN A 242 15.55 -8.34 -22.86
N ASP A 243 15.87 -7.34 -23.67
CA ASP A 243 15.63 -5.94 -23.35
C ASP A 243 14.16 -5.65 -23.00
N PRO A 244 13.92 -4.59 -22.24
CA PRO A 244 12.56 -4.12 -21.94
C PRO A 244 11.75 -3.91 -23.23
N VAL A 245 10.44 -4.11 -23.13
CA VAL A 245 9.53 -3.72 -24.22
C VAL A 245 9.63 -2.21 -24.41
N PRO A 246 9.92 -1.71 -25.64
CA PRO A 246 9.92 -0.28 -25.90
C PRO A 246 8.58 0.36 -25.54
N LEU A 247 8.61 1.60 -25.05
CA LEU A 247 7.39 2.30 -24.63
C LEU A 247 6.31 2.27 -25.71
N GLU A 248 6.70 2.54 -26.96
CA GLU A 248 5.82 2.64 -28.12
C GLU A 248 5.17 1.29 -28.50
N GLU A 249 5.75 0.18 -28.04
CA GLU A 249 5.25 -1.17 -28.28
C GLU A 249 4.36 -1.69 -27.16
N THR A 250 4.34 -1.00 -26.00
CA THR A 250 3.55 -1.45 -24.85
C THR A 250 2.04 -1.36 -25.16
N PRO A 251 1.24 -2.32 -24.66
CA PRO A 251 -0.21 -2.31 -24.87
C PRO A 251 -0.87 -1.03 -24.36
N GLU A 252 -0.40 -0.54 -23.20
CA GLU A 252 -0.89 0.68 -22.58
C GLU A 252 -0.66 1.89 -23.47
N TYR A 253 0.57 2.07 -23.97
CA TYR A 253 0.89 3.19 -24.87
C TYR A 253 0.08 3.13 -26.16
N LYS A 254 -0.01 1.97 -26.81
CA LYS A 254 -0.81 1.77 -28.02
C LYS A 254 -2.30 2.06 -27.78
N PHE A 255 -2.83 1.59 -26.65
CA PHE A 255 -4.20 1.87 -26.26
C PHE A 255 -4.42 3.38 -26.09
N PHE A 256 -3.55 4.04 -25.33
CA PHE A 256 -3.65 5.47 -25.11
C PHE A 256 -3.52 6.26 -26.43
N GLN A 257 -2.54 5.98 -27.25
CA GLN A 257 -2.38 6.66 -28.55
C GLN A 257 -3.62 6.51 -29.43
N SER A 258 -4.16 5.31 -29.52
CA SER A 258 -5.34 5.05 -30.37
C SER A 258 -6.63 5.70 -29.84
N GLN A 259 -6.80 5.78 -28.54
CA GLN A 259 -8.00 6.35 -27.91
C GLN A 259 -7.89 7.86 -27.73
N LEU A 260 -6.72 8.38 -27.32
CA LEU A 260 -6.52 9.82 -27.10
C LEU A 260 -6.69 10.65 -28.38
N GLN A 261 -6.34 10.09 -29.55
CA GLN A 261 -6.59 10.74 -30.83
C GLN A 261 -8.08 10.86 -31.15
N LYS A 262 -8.92 9.93 -30.65
CA LYS A 262 -10.37 9.90 -30.91
C LYS A 262 -11.16 10.62 -29.82
N THR A 263 -10.79 10.41 -28.58
CA THR A 263 -11.50 10.93 -27.41
C THR A 263 -10.48 11.25 -26.31
N PRO A 264 -10.09 12.51 -26.14
CA PRO A 264 -9.15 12.87 -25.09
C PRO A 264 -9.71 12.55 -23.71
N PRO A 265 -8.86 12.15 -22.73
CA PRO A 265 -9.28 11.93 -21.37
C PRO A 265 -10.00 13.16 -20.80
N ASN A 266 -11.07 12.90 -20.07
CA ASN A 266 -11.77 13.92 -19.30
C ASN A 266 -11.80 13.46 -17.84
N PRO A 267 -10.76 13.77 -17.05
CA PRO A 267 -10.65 13.34 -15.66
C PRO A 267 -11.81 13.82 -14.80
N ASP A 268 -12.29 15.04 -14.99
CA ASP A 268 -13.40 15.60 -14.22
C ASP A 268 -14.70 14.80 -14.44
N LYS A 269 -15.02 14.48 -15.71
CA LYS A 269 -16.18 13.66 -16.05
C LYS A 269 -16.04 12.24 -15.52
N PHE A 270 -14.87 11.63 -15.65
CA PHE A 270 -14.58 10.32 -15.07
C PHE A 270 -14.78 10.33 -13.55
N ASN A 271 -14.26 11.34 -12.86
CA ASN A 271 -14.39 11.47 -11.42
C ASN A 271 -15.86 11.61 -11.00
N GLN A 272 -16.64 12.42 -11.70
CA GLN A 272 -18.09 12.59 -11.45
C GLN A 272 -18.86 11.27 -11.65
N GLU A 273 -18.59 10.56 -12.74
CA GLU A 273 -19.23 9.28 -13.04
C GLU A 273 -18.88 8.22 -11.99
N PHE A 274 -17.60 8.10 -11.63
CA PHE A 274 -17.16 7.13 -10.62
C PHE A 274 -17.76 7.45 -9.25
N ASP A 275 -17.73 8.72 -8.84
CA ASP A 275 -18.27 9.16 -7.54
C ASP A 275 -19.79 9.00 -7.46
N SER A 276 -20.51 9.22 -8.57
CA SER A 276 -21.95 8.97 -8.62
C SER A 276 -22.31 7.49 -8.38
N GLN A 277 -21.47 6.58 -8.88
CA GLN A 277 -21.64 5.14 -8.67
C GLN A 277 -21.36 4.72 -7.23
N LEU A 278 -20.50 5.44 -6.51
CA LEU A 278 -20.25 5.19 -5.08
C LEU A 278 -21.46 5.57 -4.20
N GLY A 279 -22.21 6.60 -4.59
CA GLY A 279 -23.34 7.13 -3.81
C GLY A 279 -22.85 7.71 -2.47
N LYS A 280 -23.37 7.19 -1.36
CA LYS A 280 -22.98 7.63 0.01
C LYS A 280 -21.68 7.00 0.53
N TYR A 281 -21.16 5.99 -0.16
CA TYR A 281 -19.98 5.23 0.30
C TYR A 281 -18.69 5.79 -0.29
N ARG A 282 -17.61 5.59 0.41
CA ARG A 282 -16.24 5.78 -0.09
C ARG A 282 -15.62 4.45 -0.53
N SER A 283 -16.10 3.33 0.03
CA SER A 283 -15.82 1.96 -0.41
C SER A 283 -17.14 1.22 -0.59
N LYS A 284 -17.56 1.02 -1.85
CA LYS A 284 -18.85 0.41 -2.19
C LYS A 284 -18.68 -1.01 -2.67
N LEU A 285 -19.39 -1.95 -2.05
CA LEU A 285 -19.55 -3.31 -2.55
C LEU A 285 -20.35 -3.28 -3.85
N VAL A 286 -19.73 -3.68 -4.97
CA VAL A 286 -20.36 -3.60 -6.31
C VAL A 286 -20.61 -4.97 -6.93
N SER A 287 -19.92 -6.01 -6.46
CA SER A 287 -20.12 -7.39 -6.90
C SER A 287 -19.65 -8.38 -5.82
N TYR A 288 -20.28 -9.51 -5.77
CA TYR A 288 -19.95 -10.60 -4.86
C TYR A 288 -20.49 -11.93 -5.39
N LEU A 289 -19.95 -13.03 -4.89
CA LEU A 289 -20.45 -14.36 -5.18
C LEU A 289 -21.64 -14.66 -4.25
N GLU A 290 -22.86 -14.74 -4.81
CA GLU A 290 -24.09 -14.88 -4.02
C GLU A 290 -24.15 -16.16 -3.20
N ASP A 291 -23.66 -17.26 -3.72
CA ASP A 291 -23.57 -18.58 -3.07
C ASP A 291 -22.25 -18.77 -2.29
N GLY A 292 -21.47 -17.68 -2.08
CA GLY A 292 -20.19 -17.71 -1.37
C GLY A 292 -20.21 -18.44 -0.03
N PRO A 293 -21.20 -18.19 0.87
CA PRO A 293 -21.31 -18.96 2.11
C PRO A 293 -21.56 -20.45 1.93
N ALA A 294 -22.40 -20.83 0.97
CA ALA A 294 -22.68 -22.22 0.67
C ALA A 294 -21.42 -22.94 0.13
N LEU A 295 -20.65 -22.25 -0.75
CA LEU A 295 -19.38 -22.79 -1.25
C LEU A 295 -18.34 -22.92 -0.14
N MET A 296 -18.30 -22.01 0.82
CA MET A 296 -17.44 -22.15 2.01
C MET A 296 -17.83 -23.41 2.80
N ALA A 297 -19.13 -23.62 3.04
CA ALA A 297 -19.62 -24.81 3.75
C ALA A 297 -19.32 -26.10 3.00
N ASP A 298 -19.48 -26.13 1.68
CA ASP A 298 -19.12 -27.28 0.83
C ASP A 298 -17.61 -27.58 0.87
N ALA A 299 -16.78 -26.54 0.85
CA ALA A 299 -15.32 -26.69 0.98
C ALA A 299 -14.90 -27.26 2.34
N VAL A 300 -15.58 -26.88 3.41
CA VAL A 300 -15.37 -27.47 4.76
C VAL A 300 -15.71 -28.97 4.71
N ARG A 301 -16.88 -29.32 4.20
CA ARG A 301 -17.29 -30.71 4.09
C ARG A 301 -16.34 -31.53 3.21
N ALA A 302 -15.94 -30.98 2.07
CA ALA A 302 -14.97 -31.63 1.18
C ALA A 302 -13.62 -31.89 1.88
N THR A 303 -13.16 -30.95 2.68
CA THR A 303 -11.92 -31.10 3.46
C THR A 303 -12.04 -32.19 4.52
N MET A 304 -13.20 -32.36 5.13
CA MET A 304 -13.45 -33.31 6.22
C MET A 304 -14.04 -34.63 5.76
N GLY A 305 -14.35 -34.82 4.47
CA GLY A 305 -15.00 -36.02 3.93
C GLY A 305 -16.44 -36.21 4.42
N LEU A 306 -17.18 -35.11 4.65
CA LEU A 306 -18.54 -35.12 5.19
C LEU A 306 -19.59 -34.83 4.12
N THR A 307 -20.76 -35.40 4.30
CA THR A 307 -21.94 -35.08 3.50
C THR A 307 -22.72 -33.91 4.11
N LYS A 308 -23.59 -33.29 3.34
CA LYS A 308 -24.49 -32.22 3.82
C LYS A 308 -25.44 -32.67 4.94
N GLY A 309 -25.83 -33.98 4.93
CA GLY A 309 -26.63 -34.57 5.98
C GLY A 309 -25.90 -34.78 7.30
N GLN A 310 -24.56 -34.88 7.26
CA GLN A 310 -23.72 -35.02 8.47
C GLN A 310 -23.32 -33.67 9.05
N MET A 311 -23.22 -32.63 8.24
CA MET A 311 -22.86 -31.27 8.68
C MET A 311 -23.59 -30.26 7.79
N ASN A 312 -24.50 -29.52 8.37
CA ASN A 312 -25.23 -28.45 7.67
C ASN A 312 -24.32 -27.25 7.37
N ASP A 313 -24.82 -26.27 6.60
CA ASP A 313 -24.02 -25.11 6.17
C ASP A 313 -23.59 -24.23 7.35
N ASP A 314 -24.49 -23.99 8.31
CA ASP A 314 -24.20 -23.13 9.48
C ASP A 314 -23.13 -23.75 10.38
N ASP A 315 -23.19 -25.06 10.65
CA ASP A 315 -22.18 -25.77 11.45
C ASP A 315 -20.83 -25.79 10.72
N ALA A 316 -20.83 -25.95 9.40
CA ALA A 316 -19.61 -25.93 8.60
C ALA A 316 -18.95 -24.53 8.63
N ILE A 317 -19.70 -23.46 8.41
CA ILE A 317 -19.20 -22.08 8.48
C ILE A 317 -18.74 -21.75 9.91
N ASP A 318 -19.52 -22.12 10.94
CA ASP A 318 -19.20 -21.87 12.33
C ASP A 318 -17.92 -22.62 12.78
N SER A 319 -17.63 -23.80 12.21
CA SER A 319 -16.37 -24.52 12.50
C SER A 319 -15.12 -23.76 12.06
N VAL A 320 -15.23 -22.95 11.01
CA VAL A 320 -14.11 -22.15 10.48
C VAL A 320 -14.05 -20.76 11.12
N LEU A 321 -15.21 -20.09 11.27
CA LEU A 321 -15.27 -18.66 11.62
C LEU A 321 -15.51 -18.37 13.10
N ASN A 322 -15.92 -19.35 13.90
CA ASN A 322 -16.15 -19.15 15.31
C ASN A 322 -14.83 -19.25 16.11
N PRO A 323 -14.34 -18.16 16.73
CA PRO A 323 -13.08 -18.16 17.46
C PRO A 323 -13.07 -19.12 18.66
N ALA A 324 -14.24 -19.40 19.26
CA ALA A 324 -14.33 -20.36 20.36
C ALA A 324 -14.14 -21.82 19.91
N LYS A 325 -14.35 -22.10 18.61
CA LYS A 325 -14.13 -23.44 18.01
C LYS A 325 -12.81 -23.52 17.23
N ASN A 326 -12.33 -22.41 16.70
CA ASN A 326 -11.15 -22.33 15.85
C ASN A 326 -10.10 -21.37 16.46
N ILE A 327 -9.19 -21.94 17.24
CA ILE A 327 -8.14 -21.19 17.93
C ILE A 327 -7.20 -20.44 16.97
N TYR A 328 -7.03 -20.91 15.73
CA TYR A 328 -6.21 -20.27 14.70
C TYR A 328 -6.66 -18.84 14.36
N LEU A 329 -7.93 -18.52 14.58
CA LEU A 329 -8.43 -17.16 14.43
C LEU A 329 -7.86 -16.18 15.46
N THR A 330 -7.36 -16.67 16.59
CA THR A 330 -6.78 -15.86 17.66
C THR A 330 -5.26 -15.72 17.56
N GLU A 331 -4.63 -16.45 16.63
CA GLU A 331 -3.20 -16.38 16.41
C GLU A 331 -2.80 -15.03 15.79
N THR A 332 -1.63 -14.52 16.20
CA THR A 332 -1.03 -13.32 15.62
C THR A 332 -0.38 -13.60 14.27
N LEU A 333 0.10 -14.83 14.07
CA LEU A 333 0.50 -15.32 12.76
C LEU A 333 -0.74 -15.66 11.94
N ASN A 334 -0.88 -15.09 10.75
CA ASN A 334 -1.97 -15.46 9.86
C ASN A 334 -1.72 -16.85 9.26
N VAL A 335 -2.35 -17.88 9.84
CA VAL A 335 -2.21 -19.28 9.42
C VAL A 335 -3.34 -19.75 8.50
N SER A 336 -4.22 -18.86 8.06
CA SER A 336 -5.39 -19.21 7.23
C SER A 336 -5.02 -19.91 5.92
N SER A 337 -3.89 -19.53 5.31
CA SER A 337 -3.42 -20.12 4.06
C SER A 337 -2.81 -21.51 4.22
N VAL A 338 -2.32 -21.86 5.40
CA VAL A 338 -1.66 -23.15 5.66
C VAL A 338 -2.58 -24.18 6.32
N SER A 339 -3.64 -23.74 6.99
CA SER A 339 -4.65 -24.63 7.57
C SER A 339 -5.56 -25.21 6.48
N PRO A 340 -5.67 -26.56 6.34
CA PRO A 340 -6.57 -27.17 5.35
C PRO A 340 -8.02 -26.71 5.50
N LEU A 341 -8.52 -26.62 6.74
CA LEU A 341 -9.89 -26.22 7.04
C LEU A 341 -10.13 -24.74 6.71
N MET A 342 -9.20 -23.86 7.11
CA MET A 342 -9.36 -22.42 6.90
C MET A 342 -9.25 -22.00 5.44
N ARG A 343 -8.67 -22.83 4.55
CA ARG A 343 -8.67 -22.58 3.10
C ARG A 343 -10.08 -22.45 2.51
N ALA A 344 -11.10 -22.98 3.18
CA ALA A 344 -12.50 -22.77 2.80
C ALA A 344 -12.90 -21.27 2.74
N MET A 345 -12.21 -20.41 3.50
CA MET A 345 -12.39 -18.96 3.45
C MET A 345 -11.98 -18.33 2.10
N ASN A 346 -11.30 -19.05 1.22
CA ASN A 346 -10.89 -18.50 -0.09
C ASN A 346 -12.02 -18.50 -1.13
N HIS A 347 -13.12 -19.20 -0.90
CA HIS A 347 -14.18 -19.35 -1.92
C HIS A 347 -15.14 -18.16 -2.02
N PRO A 348 -15.62 -17.52 -0.93
CA PRO A 348 -16.39 -16.29 -1.06
C PRO A 348 -15.53 -15.18 -1.64
N TYR A 349 -16.08 -14.38 -2.58
CA TYR A 349 -15.34 -13.36 -3.32
C TYR A 349 -16.13 -12.05 -3.41
N PHE A 350 -15.42 -10.90 -3.34
CA PHE A 350 -16.03 -9.58 -3.25
C PHE A 350 -15.27 -8.57 -4.11
N VAL A 351 -16.00 -7.61 -4.70
CA VAL A 351 -15.45 -6.51 -5.49
C VAL A 351 -15.96 -5.19 -4.95
N PHE A 352 -15.02 -4.27 -4.71
CA PHE A 352 -15.32 -2.92 -4.20
C PHE A 352 -14.85 -1.85 -5.18
N LYS A 353 -15.65 -0.80 -5.36
CA LYS A 353 -15.20 0.48 -5.91
C LYS A 353 -14.85 1.41 -4.77
N LYS A 354 -13.71 2.09 -4.86
CA LYS A 354 -13.17 2.90 -3.76
C LYS A 354 -12.72 4.28 -4.22
N LYS A 355 -12.98 5.27 -3.36
CA LYS A 355 -12.35 6.60 -3.42
C LYS A 355 -11.59 6.84 -2.12
N LEU A 356 -10.28 7.02 -2.22
CA LEU A 356 -9.40 7.20 -1.07
C LEU A 356 -8.20 8.06 -1.44
N SER A 357 -7.50 8.57 -0.41
CA SER A 357 -6.27 9.32 -0.62
C SER A 357 -5.08 8.41 -0.98
N HIS A 358 -4.08 8.97 -1.65
CA HIS A 358 -2.79 8.31 -1.83
C HIS A 358 -2.17 7.89 -0.48
N ALA A 359 -2.33 8.72 0.57
CA ALA A 359 -1.91 8.38 1.94
C ALA A 359 -2.60 7.12 2.49
N CYS A 360 -3.88 6.95 2.22
CA CYS A 360 -4.66 5.79 2.63
C CYS A 360 -4.27 4.55 1.82
N ASP A 361 -4.13 4.68 0.50
CA ASP A 361 -3.74 3.56 -0.36
C ASP A 361 -2.32 3.06 -0.07
N SER A 362 -1.43 3.95 0.42
CA SER A 362 -0.12 3.56 0.94
C SER A 362 -0.18 2.65 2.18
N GLN A 363 -1.28 2.65 2.94
CA GLN A 363 -1.54 1.62 3.96
C GLN A 363 -2.22 0.37 3.38
N ASN A 364 -3.09 0.56 2.40
CA ASN A 364 -3.79 -0.52 1.73
C ASN A 364 -2.82 -1.46 1.00
N GLN A 365 -1.71 -0.94 0.46
CA GLN A 365 -0.65 -1.71 -0.21
C GLN A 365 -0.05 -2.85 0.63
N ARG A 366 -0.17 -2.79 1.96
CA ARG A 366 0.31 -3.87 2.85
C ARG A 366 -0.51 -5.15 2.70
N HIS A 367 -1.72 -5.06 2.14
CA HIS A 367 -2.60 -6.20 1.84
C HIS A 367 -2.42 -6.63 0.38
N ARG A 368 -1.24 -7.16 0.08
CA ARG A 368 -0.79 -7.48 -1.30
C ARG A 368 -1.70 -8.43 -2.07
N MET A 369 -2.43 -9.30 -1.36
CA MET A 369 -3.34 -10.27 -1.96
C MET A 369 -4.76 -9.73 -2.21
N THR A 370 -5.02 -8.45 -1.87
CA THR A 370 -6.22 -7.73 -2.31
C THR A 370 -5.88 -6.95 -3.58
N THR A 371 -6.05 -7.60 -4.72
CA THR A 371 -5.68 -7.02 -6.01
C THR A 371 -6.56 -5.84 -6.39
N ALA A 372 -5.97 -4.79 -6.98
CA ALA A 372 -6.73 -3.63 -7.41
C ALA A 372 -6.22 -3.06 -8.73
N SER A 373 -7.19 -2.61 -9.56
CA SER A 373 -6.91 -1.77 -10.73
C SER A 373 -6.84 -0.32 -10.29
N ARG A 374 -5.63 0.22 -10.27
CA ARG A 374 -5.32 1.59 -9.86
C ARG A 374 -5.14 2.50 -11.08
N PRO A 375 -5.42 3.79 -10.94
CA PRO A 375 -5.24 4.71 -12.04
C PRO A 375 -3.76 4.90 -12.39
N VAL A 376 -3.49 5.10 -13.68
CA VAL A 376 -2.24 5.67 -14.14
C VAL A 376 -2.37 7.19 -13.96
N MET A 377 -1.67 7.75 -12.99
CA MET A 377 -1.87 9.13 -12.49
C MET A 377 -1.83 10.19 -13.59
N ILE A 378 -0.94 10.05 -14.58
CA ILE A 378 -0.80 11.01 -15.67
C ILE A 378 -2.07 11.19 -16.55
N PHE A 379 -2.99 10.22 -16.52
CA PHE A 379 -4.25 10.30 -17.28
C PHE A 379 -5.43 10.83 -16.45
N LEU A 380 -5.23 10.99 -15.14
CA LEU A 380 -6.24 11.53 -14.23
C LEU A 380 -5.82 12.90 -13.66
N ASP A 381 -5.00 13.64 -14.39
CA ASP A 381 -4.62 14.99 -14.00
C ASP A 381 -5.82 15.95 -14.10
N THR A 382 -6.23 16.54 -12.97
CA THR A 382 -7.32 17.51 -12.90
C THR A 382 -6.79 18.93 -12.77
N LYS A 383 -7.41 19.88 -13.47
CA LYS A 383 -7.10 21.31 -13.26
C LYS A 383 -7.61 21.82 -11.94
N THR A 384 -8.75 21.31 -11.48
CA THR A 384 -9.35 21.63 -10.17
C THR A 384 -8.82 20.68 -9.10
N PRO A 385 -8.66 21.15 -7.84
CA PRO A 385 -8.25 20.29 -6.74
C PRO A 385 -9.19 19.11 -6.50
N ASP A 386 -8.63 17.89 -6.50
CA ASP A 386 -9.36 16.64 -6.20
C ASP A 386 -8.61 15.87 -5.12
N TYR A 387 -9.07 16.00 -3.88
CA TYR A 387 -8.37 15.50 -2.70
C TYR A 387 -9.33 15.00 -1.62
N ILE A 388 -8.77 14.27 -0.66
CA ILE A 388 -9.49 13.81 0.53
C ILE A 388 -9.10 14.66 1.72
N THR A 389 -10.09 15.21 2.42
CA THR A 389 -9.89 15.95 3.67
C THR A 389 -10.05 15.01 4.86
N PRO A 390 -9.02 14.82 5.70
CA PRO A 390 -9.13 14.03 6.92
C PRO A 390 -10.20 14.58 7.86
N TYR A 391 -10.93 13.68 8.54
CA TYR A 391 -12.01 14.05 9.46
C TYR A 391 -11.58 15.06 10.54
N GLN A 392 -10.38 14.90 11.10
CA GLN A 392 -9.88 15.82 12.14
C GLN A 392 -9.68 17.23 11.62
N ILE A 393 -9.27 17.37 10.36
CA ILE A 393 -9.15 18.69 9.70
C ILE A 393 -10.53 19.31 9.52
N THR A 394 -11.56 18.55 9.11
CA THR A 394 -12.92 19.10 8.95
C THR A 394 -13.52 19.64 10.26
N ARG A 395 -13.08 19.13 11.41
CA ARG A 395 -13.57 19.57 12.73
C ARG A 395 -12.88 20.79 13.31
N ASN A 396 -11.70 21.13 12.82
CA ASN A 396 -10.94 22.30 13.26
C ASN A 396 -10.98 23.38 12.17
N LYS A 397 -11.65 24.50 12.45
CA LYS A 397 -11.84 25.59 11.47
C LYS A 397 -10.51 26.18 10.98
N GLU A 398 -9.52 26.29 11.87
CA GLU A 398 -8.20 26.83 11.52
C GLU A 398 -7.44 25.83 10.64
N ALA A 399 -7.34 24.56 11.05
CA ALA A 399 -6.71 23.52 10.25
C ALA A 399 -7.38 23.36 8.88
N HIS A 400 -8.71 23.42 8.82
CA HIS A 400 -9.48 23.34 7.58
C HIS A 400 -9.15 24.49 6.63
N LYS A 401 -9.11 25.74 7.15
CA LYS A 401 -8.73 26.90 6.34
C LYS A 401 -7.31 26.80 5.80
N VAL A 402 -6.34 26.39 6.64
CA VAL A 402 -4.95 26.19 6.22
C VAL A 402 -4.86 25.11 5.14
N TYR A 403 -5.54 23.99 5.34
CA TYR A 403 -5.57 22.85 4.43
C TYR A 403 -6.17 23.22 3.06
N ASP A 404 -7.35 23.84 3.04
CA ASP A 404 -8.03 24.20 1.79
C ASP A 404 -7.26 25.26 0.99
N ASN A 405 -6.66 26.25 1.66
CA ASN A 405 -5.83 27.24 1.00
C ASN A 405 -4.61 26.59 0.36
N TYR A 406 -3.95 25.67 1.09
CA TYR A 406 -2.83 24.90 0.57
C TYR A 406 -3.23 24.05 -0.64
N MET A 407 -4.38 23.35 -0.60
CA MET A 407 -4.82 22.53 -1.71
C MET A 407 -5.05 23.35 -2.99
N LYS A 408 -5.61 24.55 -2.88
CA LYS A 408 -5.77 25.46 -4.02
C LYS A 408 -4.41 25.88 -4.57
N GLU A 409 -3.54 26.36 -3.69
CA GLU A 409 -2.21 26.86 -4.05
C GLU A 409 -1.34 25.77 -4.71
N ILE A 410 -1.35 24.54 -4.20
CA ILE A 410 -0.52 23.46 -4.77
C ILE A 410 -1.00 23.02 -6.14
N TRP A 411 -2.34 23.01 -6.40
CA TRP A 411 -2.88 22.77 -7.73
C TRP A 411 -2.56 23.91 -8.71
N GLU A 412 -2.55 25.16 -8.25
CA GLU A 412 -2.08 26.31 -9.06
C GLU A 412 -0.61 26.13 -9.48
N TYR A 413 0.29 25.77 -8.54
CA TYR A 413 1.68 25.48 -8.88
C TYR A 413 1.83 24.32 -9.88
N LYS A 414 1.10 23.23 -9.68
CA LYS A 414 1.10 22.09 -10.61
C LYS A 414 0.61 22.51 -12.00
N ASN A 415 -0.49 23.26 -12.08
CA ASN A 415 -1.05 23.72 -13.35
C ASN A 415 -0.07 24.69 -14.05
N GLU A 416 0.54 25.62 -13.33
CA GLU A 416 1.52 26.55 -13.89
C GLU A 416 2.76 25.81 -14.43
N LEU A 417 3.23 24.75 -13.74
CA LEU A 417 4.30 23.89 -14.25
C LEU A 417 3.91 23.24 -15.60
N LEU A 418 2.68 22.75 -15.71
CA LEU A 418 2.15 22.16 -16.94
C LEU A 418 2.04 23.18 -18.08
N GLU A 419 1.53 24.38 -17.79
CA GLU A 419 1.40 25.49 -18.75
C GLU A 419 2.77 25.96 -19.27
N ARG A 420 3.80 25.83 -18.44
CA ARG A 420 5.20 26.13 -18.80
C ARG A 420 5.90 24.96 -19.52
N GLY A 421 5.18 23.88 -19.84
CA GLY A 421 5.68 22.74 -20.62
C GLY A 421 6.40 21.65 -19.80
N VAL A 422 6.33 21.68 -18.47
CA VAL A 422 6.83 20.59 -17.65
C VAL A 422 5.95 19.34 -17.88
N PRO A 423 6.54 18.16 -18.16
CA PRO A 423 5.77 16.94 -18.36
C PRO A 423 4.85 16.62 -17.16
N VAL A 424 3.65 16.11 -17.44
CA VAL A 424 2.65 15.74 -16.39
C VAL A 424 3.25 14.83 -15.34
N GLU A 425 4.04 13.83 -15.74
CA GLU A 425 4.74 12.91 -14.84
C GLU A 425 5.60 13.67 -13.81
N HIS A 426 6.31 14.70 -14.24
CA HIS A 426 7.19 15.48 -13.37
C HIS A 426 6.42 16.50 -12.51
N ALA A 427 5.41 17.14 -13.09
CA ALA A 427 4.60 18.13 -12.37
C ALA A 427 3.79 17.48 -11.23
N GLN A 428 3.36 16.22 -11.38
CA GLN A 428 2.61 15.49 -10.35
C GLN A 428 3.40 15.23 -9.06
N TYR A 429 4.72 15.32 -9.06
CA TYR A 429 5.52 15.16 -7.84
C TYR A 429 5.23 16.21 -6.76
N VAL A 430 4.70 17.38 -7.12
CA VAL A 430 4.28 18.39 -6.12
C VAL A 430 2.92 18.08 -5.50
N LEU A 431 2.10 17.19 -6.11
CA LEU A 431 0.79 16.85 -5.57
C LEU A 431 0.91 16.26 -4.16
N PRO A 432 -0.06 16.57 -3.26
CA PRO A 432 -0.02 16.10 -1.90
C PRO A 432 -0.46 14.64 -1.75
N ASN A 433 -0.05 13.97 -0.67
CA ASN A 433 -0.56 12.66 -0.30
C ASN A 433 -2.09 12.59 -0.15
N ALA A 434 -2.76 13.74 -0.06
CA ALA A 434 -4.21 13.87 -0.04
C ALA A 434 -4.89 13.60 -1.38
N VAL A 435 -4.14 13.59 -2.50
CA VAL A 435 -4.72 13.42 -3.84
C VAL A 435 -5.66 12.21 -3.87
N ALA A 436 -6.86 12.40 -4.44
CA ALA A 436 -7.88 11.37 -4.47
C ALA A 436 -7.60 10.35 -5.56
N LEU A 437 -7.69 9.08 -5.19
CA LEU A 437 -7.56 7.94 -6.09
C LEU A 437 -8.90 7.22 -6.17
N ARG A 438 -9.24 6.75 -7.36
CA ARG A 438 -10.42 5.91 -7.61
C ARG A 438 -9.96 4.59 -8.20
N LEU A 439 -10.36 3.49 -7.55
CA LEU A 439 -9.88 2.16 -7.91
C LEU A 439 -10.96 1.09 -7.74
N VAL A 440 -10.76 -0.03 -8.41
CA VAL A 440 -11.54 -1.25 -8.24
C VAL A 440 -10.66 -2.27 -7.57
N GLU A 441 -11.05 -2.72 -6.38
CA GLU A 441 -10.35 -3.74 -5.59
C GLU A 441 -11.20 -5.01 -5.50
N SER A 442 -10.58 -6.17 -5.67
CA SER A 442 -11.26 -7.46 -5.55
C SER A 442 -10.44 -8.44 -4.74
N SER A 443 -11.10 -9.28 -3.95
CA SER A 443 -10.42 -10.32 -3.18
C SER A 443 -11.38 -11.39 -2.65
N ASN A 444 -10.78 -12.54 -2.26
CA ASN A 444 -11.49 -13.56 -1.51
C ASN A 444 -11.68 -13.17 -0.04
N TYR A 445 -12.58 -13.86 0.64
CA TYR A 445 -12.90 -13.57 2.04
C TYR A 445 -11.70 -13.76 2.98
N SER A 446 -10.83 -14.75 2.78
CA SER A 446 -9.65 -14.98 3.61
C SER A 446 -8.73 -13.75 3.68
N ASN A 447 -8.41 -13.16 2.54
CA ASN A 447 -7.56 -11.98 2.45
C ASN A 447 -8.26 -10.73 3.02
N LEU A 448 -9.57 -10.57 2.75
CA LEU A 448 -10.38 -9.49 3.31
C LEU A 448 -10.53 -9.64 4.82
N TYR A 449 -10.75 -10.84 5.33
CA TYR A 449 -10.84 -11.11 6.77
C TYR A 449 -9.56 -10.66 7.49
N HIS A 450 -8.38 -11.01 6.95
CA HIS A 450 -7.11 -10.54 7.49
C HIS A 450 -6.97 -9.00 7.42
N LYS A 451 -7.32 -8.39 6.29
CA LYS A 451 -7.33 -6.94 6.12
C LYS A 451 -8.25 -6.26 7.12
N TRP A 452 -9.49 -6.72 7.23
CA TRP A 452 -10.50 -6.13 8.11
C TRP A 452 -10.13 -6.23 9.59
N ARG A 453 -9.57 -7.34 10.03
CA ARG A 453 -9.03 -7.48 11.40
C ARG A 453 -8.01 -6.39 11.74
N LEU A 454 -7.05 -6.16 10.84
CA LEU A 454 -5.98 -5.20 11.05
C LEU A 454 -6.46 -3.74 10.90
N ARG A 455 -7.38 -3.48 9.96
CA ARG A 455 -7.80 -2.11 9.61
C ARG A 455 -9.02 -1.63 10.38
N SER A 456 -9.78 -2.50 11.01
CA SER A 456 -10.82 -2.12 11.97
C SER A 456 -10.27 -1.85 13.40
N CYS A 457 -8.98 -2.06 13.63
CA CYS A 457 -8.31 -1.65 14.86
C CYS A 457 -8.23 -0.11 14.96
N LEU A 458 -8.44 0.47 16.14
CA LEU A 458 -8.36 1.93 16.33
C LEU A 458 -6.93 2.50 16.19
N ASP A 459 -5.89 1.66 16.14
CA ASP A 459 -4.54 2.12 15.80
C ASP A 459 -4.32 2.30 14.30
N ALA A 460 -5.20 1.77 13.44
CA ALA A 460 -5.16 2.06 12.00
C ALA A 460 -5.46 3.54 11.73
N GLN A 461 -4.90 4.10 10.66
CA GLN A 461 -5.25 5.45 10.23
C GLN A 461 -6.77 5.57 10.05
N ARG A 462 -7.35 6.69 10.47
CA ARG A 462 -8.81 6.87 10.48
C ARG A 462 -9.45 6.63 9.10
N GLU A 463 -8.88 7.16 8.04
CA GLU A 463 -9.44 7.00 6.69
C GLU A 463 -9.58 5.54 6.27
N ILE A 464 -8.53 4.71 6.40
CA ILE A 464 -8.62 3.29 6.03
C ILE A 464 -9.52 2.50 7.00
N TRP A 465 -9.62 2.93 8.24
CA TRP A 465 -10.54 2.36 9.21
C TRP A 465 -11.99 2.62 8.79
N GLU A 466 -12.35 3.85 8.41
CA GLU A 466 -13.69 4.21 7.92
C GLU A 466 -14.09 3.37 6.71
N LEU A 467 -13.21 3.28 5.71
CA LEU A 467 -13.43 2.44 4.52
C LEU A 467 -13.62 0.96 4.90
N THR A 468 -12.82 0.47 5.85
CA THR A 468 -12.90 -0.91 6.31
C THR A 468 -14.23 -1.20 7.02
N VAL A 469 -14.71 -0.30 7.85
CA VAL A 469 -16.00 -0.45 8.53
C VAL A 469 -17.15 -0.42 7.51
N GLU A 470 -17.11 0.49 6.53
CA GLU A 470 -18.08 0.53 5.41
C GLU A 470 -18.11 -0.80 4.64
N GLU A 471 -16.95 -1.40 4.35
CA GLU A 471 -16.85 -2.70 3.69
C GLU A 471 -17.49 -3.81 4.53
N MET A 472 -17.12 -3.86 5.82
CA MET A 472 -17.62 -4.87 6.76
C MET A 472 -19.14 -4.79 6.94
N ASP A 473 -19.70 -3.59 7.01
CA ASP A 473 -21.13 -3.39 7.20
C ASP A 473 -21.94 -3.80 5.98
N GLN A 474 -21.47 -3.45 4.77
CA GLN A 474 -22.12 -3.88 3.52
C GLN A 474 -22.08 -5.41 3.34
N VAL A 475 -20.97 -6.04 3.68
CA VAL A 475 -20.86 -7.52 3.62
C VAL A 475 -21.70 -8.16 4.72
N ARG A 476 -21.80 -7.57 5.93
CA ARG A 476 -22.66 -8.06 7.02
C ARG A 476 -24.14 -8.01 6.66
N GLU A 477 -24.57 -6.96 5.96
CA GLU A 477 -25.94 -6.83 5.47
C GLU A 477 -26.32 -7.96 4.49
N LYS A 478 -25.37 -8.37 3.64
CA LYS A 478 -25.59 -9.45 2.65
C LYS A 478 -25.37 -10.85 3.21
N PHE A 479 -24.32 -11.02 4.01
CA PHE A 479 -23.85 -12.31 4.52
C PHE A 479 -23.57 -12.25 6.04
N PRO A 480 -24.63 -12.13 6.88
CA PRO A 480 -24.46 -12.01 8.33
C PRO A 480 -23.69 -13.19 8.93
N GLN A 481 -23.85 -14.41 8.39
CA GLN A 481 -23.14 -15.62 8.82
C GLN A 481 -21.61 -15.50 8.66
N LEU A 482 -21.11 -14.88 7.61
CA LEU A 482 -19.69 -14.67 7.40
C LEU A 482 -19.11 -13.61 8.36
N MET A 483 -19.94 -12.64 8.76
CA MET A 483 -19.51 -11.47 9.53
C MET A 483 -19.82 -11.56 11.03
N LYS A 484 -20.43 -12.65 11.49
CA LYS A 484 -20.87 -12.86 12.88
C LYS A 484 -19.76 -12.65 13.92
N TYR A 485 -18.55 -13.08 13.59
CA TYR A 485 -17.41 -13.03 14.51
C TYR A 485 -16.33 -12.04 14.08
N ASN A 486 -16.52 -11.35 12.93
CA ASN A 486 -15.51 -10.48 12.37
C ASN A 486 -15.40 -9.15 13.15
N GLY A 487 -14.18 -8.63 13.24
CA GLY A 487 -13.83 -7.38 13.93
C GLY A 487 -12.33 -7.29 14.14
N PRO A 488 -11.83 -6.26 14.85
CA PRO A 488 -10.42 -6.18 15.21
C PRO A 488 -10.01 -7.35 16.13
N ASP A 489 -8.72 -7.65 16.19
CA ASP A 489 -8.17 -8.78 16.93
C ASP A 489 -8.73 -8.90 18.36
N CYS A 490 -8.86 -7.78 19.06
CA CYS A 490 -9.38 -7.79 20.43
C CYS A 490 -10.85 -8.27 20.52
N VAL A 491 -11.67 -8.01 19.48
CA VAL A 491 -13.05 -8.50 19.40
C VAL A 491 -13.11 -9.99 19.06
N VAL A 492 -12.19 -10.49 18.25
CA VAL A 492 -12.09 -11.91 17.93
C VAL A 492 -11.60 -12.70 19.15
N ARG A 493 -10.57 -12.20 19.83
CA ARG A 493 -9.94 -12.88 20.97
C ARG A 493 -10.83 -12.97 22.20
N ILE A 494 -11.65 -11.95 22.49
CA ILE A 494 -12.60 -12.04 23.63
C ILE A 494 -13.67 -13.11 23.39
N LYS A 495 -14.09 -13.31 22.13
CA LYS A 495 -15.08 -14.36 21.79
C LYS A 495 -14.54 -15.78 21.98
N ALA A 496 -13.22 -15.94 22.00
CA ALA A 496 -12.52 -17.19 22.29
C ALA A 496 -12.01 -17.26 23.74
N ASP A 497 -12.21 -16.23 24.55
CA ASP A 497 -11.62 -16.06 25.90
C ASP A 497 -10.09 -16.19 25.92
N VAL A 498 -9.40 -15.72 24.87
CA VAL A 498 -7.94 -15.79 24.73
C VAL A 498 -7.30 -14.47 25.13
N ARG A 499 -6.48 -14.48 26.18
CA ARG A 499 -5.75 -13.31 26.69
C ARG A 499 -4.32 -13.26 26.14
N PRO A 500 -3.69 -12.07 26.02
CA PRO A 500 -4.33 -10.74 26.17
C PRO A 500 -5.36 -10.49 25.06
N PHE A 501 -6.46 -9.79 25.36
CA PHE A 501 -7.46 -9.47 24.32
C PHE A 501 -6.86 -8.57 23.24
N CYS A 502 -6.14 -7.52 23.64
CA CYS A 502 -5.40 -6.68 22.70
C CYS A 502 -3.97 -7.19 22.52
N THR A 503 -3.56 -7.39 21.26
CA THR A 503 -2.22 -7.86 20.89
C THR A 503 -1.21 -6.72 20.63
N GLN A 504 -1.65 -5.45 20.69
CA GLN A 504 -0.83 -4.29 20.31
C GLN A 504 0.20 -3.86 21.37
N GLY A 505 0.18 -4.46 22.56
CA GLY A 505 1.12 -4.12 23.63
C GLY A 505 1.16 -2.61 23.91
N ASN A 506 2.32 -1.97 23.76
CA ASN A 506 2.52 -0.54 23.99
C ASN A 506 1.78 0.37 22.98
N LEU A 507 1.28 -0.19 21.87
CA LEU A 507 0.48 0.52 20.88
C LEU A 507 -1.02 0.39 21.15
N TRP A 508 -1.43 -0.21 22.25
CA TRP A 508 -2.83 -0.30 22.62
C TRP A 508 -3.51 1.07 22.63
N CYS A 509 -4.68 1.14 21.98
CA CYS A 509 -5.46 2.37 21.83
C CYS A 509 -6.04 2.92 23.15
N GLY A 510 -5.89 2.19 24.26
CA GLY A 510 -6.40 2.57 25.57
C GLY A 510 -7.90 2.31 25.78
N GLN A 511 -8.61 1.78 24.80
CA GLN A 511 -10.06 1.60 24.84
C GLN A 511 -10.44 0.11 24.79
N PRO A 512 -11.45 -0.32 25.57
CA PRO A 512 -11.95 -1.69 25.58
C PRO A 512 -12.92 -1.92 24.38
N VAL A 513 -12.38 -1.85 23.15
CA VAL A 513 -13.17 -1.98 21.91
C VAL A 513 -13.95 -3.31 21.86
N TRP A 514 -13.41 -4.35 22.47
CA TRP A 514 -14.07 -5.66 22.58
C TRP A 514 -15.38 -5.65 23.38
N ALA A 515 -15.62 -4.60 24.19
CA ALA A 515 -16.85 -4.41 24.94
C ALA A 515 -17.89 -3.55 24.19
N TRP A 516 -17.54 -3.04 23.01
CA TRP A 516 -18.46 -2.22 22.22
C TRP A 516 -19.44 -3.10 21.45
N LYS A 517 -20.73 -2.66 21.40
CA LYS A 517 -21.73 -3.33 20.57
C LYS A 517 -21.49 -3.11 19.09
N GLU A 518 -20.97 -1.93 18.76
CA GLU A 518 -20.69 -1.49 17.39
C GLU A 518 -19.33 -0.75 17.36
N LEU A 519 -18.65 -0.75 16.22
CA LEU A 519 -17.47 0.07 16.00
C LEU A 519 -17.93 1.53 15.77
N LYS A 520 -17.77 2.40 16.77
CA LYS A 520 -18.28 3.78 16.74
C LYS A 520 -17.19 4.76 16.33
N PHE A 521 -17.48 5.56 15.29
CA PHE A 521 -16.59 6.60 14.76
C PHE A 521 -16.22 7.69 15.80
N GLU A 522 -17.13 8.00 16.72
CA GLU A 522 -17.02 9.10 17.66
C GLU A 522 -15.99 8.87 18.79
N LYS A 523 -15.59 7.63 19.03
CA LYS A 523 -14.70 7.26 20.13
C LYS A 523 -13.25 7.08 19.72
N ARG A 524 -12.76 7.89 18.79
CA ARG A 524 -11.37 7.84 18.36
C ARG A 524 -10.63 9.13 18.68
N ALA A 525 -9.38 9.00 19.17
CA ALA A 525 -8.47 10.12 19.38
C ALA A 525 -7.72 10.55 18.10
N ASN A 526 -7.87 9.82 17.02
CA ASN A 526 -7.18 10.07 15.75
C ASN A 526 -8.05 9.77 14.54
#